data_8601f435610e6573adddf9754afccbfb
#
_entry.id   8601f435610e6573adddf9754afccbfb
#
_cell.length_a   1.000
_cell.length_b   1.000
_cell.length_c   1.000
_cell.angle_alpha   90.00
_cell.angle_beta   90.00
_cell.angle_gamma   90.00
#
_symmetry.space_group_name_H-M   'P 1'
#
loop_
_entity.id
_entity.type
_entity.pdbx_description
1 polymer ?
#
loop_
_entity_poly.entity_id
_entity_poly.type
_entity_poly.pdbx_seq_one_letter_code
_entity_poly.pdbx_strand_id
1 'polypeptide(L)'
;MSALTNLLQSIEKITLTNRDKGTSFENLMVQYFLNEPKYAELYTEVLSYADWVEKYGEKLNITDKRDYGIDLVAVTMGGEFHPIQCKNYNTTKIQKKDIDSFLGGSGKSYFSYRYIVASTDDWTDNAKSSLLDAHPPVATISLLDLEGSLIDCDAKTRPIC
;
A
#
# COMPACT_ATOMS: atom_id res chain seq x y z
N MET A 1 4.81 -4.50 -20.72
CA MET A 1 4.48 -4.49 -19.29
C MET A 1 5.75 -4.37 -18.47
N SER A 2 5.68 -3.71 -17.33
CA SER A 2 6.83 -3.62 -16.42
C SER A 2 7.12 -4.97 -15.75
N ALA A 3 8.32 -5.12 -15.18
CA ALA A 3 8.66 -6.29 -14.39
C ALA A 3 7.70 -6.49 -13.22
N LEU A 4 7.28 -5.38 -12.61
CA LEU A 4 6.33 -5.39 -11.51
C LEU A 4 4.98 -5.97 -11.91
N THR A 5 4.42 -5.53 -13.05
CA THR A 5 3.13 -6.07 -13.52
C THR A 5 3.23 -7.52 -13.95
N ASN A 6 4.39 -7.95 -14.46
CA ASN A 6 4.63 -9.38 -14.75
C ASN A 6 4.57 -10.21 -13.46
N LEU A 7 5.13 -9.71 -12.36
CA LEU A 7 5.04 -10.38 -11.05
C LEU A 7 3.61 -10.44 -10.54
N LEU A 8 2.83 -9.35 -10.69
CA LEU A 8 1.42 -9.34 -10.32
C LEU A 8 0.64 -10.40 -11.07
N GLN A 9 0.86 -10.53 -12.38
CA GLN A 9 0.22 -11.57 -13.18
C GLN A 9 0.63 -12.98 -12.73
N SER A 10 1.89 -13.16 -12.34
CA SER A 10 2.38 -14.45 -11.83
C SER A 10 1.66 -14.84 -10.54
N ILE A 11 1.44 -13.89 -9.64
CA ILE A 11 0.68 -14.11 -8.40
C ILE A 11 -0.75 -14.60 -8.73
N GLU A 12 -1.40 -14.02 -9.75
CA GLU A 12 -2.75 -14.40 -10.13
C GLU A 12 -2.83 -15.79 -10.77
N LYS A 13 -1.80 -16.19 -11.49
CA LYS A 13 -1.76 -17.50 -12.18
C LYS A 13 -1.51 -18.67 -11.25
N ILE A 14 -0.89 -18.43 -10.10
CA ILE A 14 -0.61 -19.48 -9.12
C ILE A 14 -1.90 -19.78 -8.35
N THR A 15 -2.21 -21.06 -8.16
CA THR A 15 -3.40 -21.48 -7.39
C THR A 15 -3.14 -21.25 -5.90
N LEU A 16 -3.45 -20.05 -5.43
CA LEU A 16 -3.33 -19.64 -4.03
C LEU A 16 -4.70 -19.24 -3.50
N THR A 17 -4.86 -19.26 -2.17
CA THR A 17 -6.03 -18.67 -1.52
C THR A 17 -6.02 -17.15 -1.74
N ASN A 18 -7.19 -16.52 -1.59
CA ASN A 18 -7.27 -15.05 -1.68
C ASN A 18 -6.39 -14.37 -0.62
N ARG A 19 -6.27 -14.99 0.55
CA ARG A 19 -5.39 -14.50 1.61
C ARG A 19 -3.92 -14.52 1.19
N ASP A 20 -3.48 -15.62 0.57
CA ASP A 20 -2.09 -15.76 0.12
C ASP A 20 -1.77 -14.77 -1.00
N LYS A 21 -2.71 -14.55 -1.92
CA LYS A 21 -2.56 -13.53 -2.98
C LYS A 21 -2.44 -12.14 -2.38
N GLY A 22 -3.26 -11.82 -1.38
CA GLY A 22 -3.21 -10.54 -0.67
C GLY A 22 -1.87 -10.33 0.01
N THR A 23 -1.36 -11.33 0.72
CA THR A 23 -0.06 -11.28 1.39
C THR A 23 1.07 -11.11 0.39
N SER A 24 1.02 -11.83 -0.73
CA SER A 24 2.02 -11.70 -1.80
C SER A 24 2.01 -10.31 -2.41
N PHE A 25 0.82 -9.74 -2.62
CA PHE A 25 0.67 -8.38 -3.13
C PHE A 25 1.24 -7.35 -2.14
N GLU A 26 0.95 -7.48 -0.85
CA GLU A 26 1.49 -6.62 0.19
C GLU A 26 3.02 -6.67 0.23
N ASN A 27 3.60 -7.87 0.18
CA ASN A 27 5.05 -8.05 0.16
C ASN A 27 5.67 -7.39 -1.07
N LEU A 28 5.01 -7.50 -2.22
CA LEU A 28 5.46 -6.84 -3.44
C LEU A 28 5.41 -5.31 -3.29
N MET A 29 4.38 -4.79 -2.63
CA MET A 29 4.26 -3.34 -2.41
C MET A 29 5.31 -2.82 -1.43
N VAL A 30 5.73 -3.60 -0.43
CA VAL A 30 6.88 -3.23 0.41
C VAL A 30 8.09 -2.95 -0.47
N GLN A 31 8.39 -3.87 -1.38
CA GLN A 31 9.54 -3.72 -2.29
C GLN A 31 9.34 -2.57 -3.28
N TYR A 32 8.12 -2.35 -3.73
CA TYR A 32 7.79 -1.23 -4.61
C TYR A 32 8.14 0.11 -3.95
N PHE A 33 7.68 0.35 -2.74
CA PHE A 33 7.95 1.61 -2.03
C PHE A 33 9.44 1.78 -1.68
N LEU A 34 10.16 0.68 -1.44
CA LEU A 34 11.57 0.75 -1.11
C LEU A 34 12.50 0.90 -2.33
N ASN A 35 12.04 0.53 -3.52
CA ASN A 35 12.88 0.46 -4.71
C ASN A 35 12.45 1.38 -5.85
N GLU A 36 11.17 1.73 -5.97
CA GLU A 36 10.72 2.66 -7.01
C GLU A 36 11.44 4.00 -6.83
N PRO A 37 12.11 4.54 -7.86
CA PRO A 37 12.90 5.76 -7.71
C PRO A 37 12.14 6.93 -7.08
N LYS A 38 10.85 7.04 -7.37
CA LYS A 38 9.98 8.08 -6.81
C LYS A 38 9.89 8.02 -5.27
N TYR A 39 9.98 6.83 -4.69
CA TYR A 39 9.78 6.61 -3.25
C TYR A 39 11.02 6.16 -2.51
N ALA A 40 12.02 5.60 -3.21
CA ALA A 40 13.19 4.96 -2.60
C ALA A 40 13.99 5.90 -1.69
N GLU A 41 14.07 7.18 -2.02
CA GLU A 41 14.78 8.17 -1.22
C GLU A 41 13.92 8.78 -0.11
N LEU A 42 12.62 8.53 -0.16
CA LEU A 42 11.66 9.10 0.79
C LEU A 42 11.52 8.25 2.04
N TYR A 43 11.58 6.93 1.90
CA TYR A 43 11.30 5.99 2.99
C TYR A 43 12.52 5.20 3.44
N THR A 44 12.68 5.09 4.78
CA THR A 44 13.74 4.27 5.40
C THR A 44 13.29 2.82 5.55
N GLU A 45 12.01 2.59 5.80
CA GLU A 45 11.45 1.26 5.99
C GLU A 45 9.96 1.26 5.66
N VAL A 46 9.47 0.08 5.31
CA VAL A 46 8.04 -0.15 5.10
C VAL A 46 7.70 -1.43 5.86
N LEU A 47 6.82 -1.32 6.84
CA LEU A 47 6.49 -2.39 7.78
C LEU A 47 5.04 -2.83 7.61
N SER A 48 4.74 -4.10 7.94
CA SER A 48 3.35 -4.48 8.15
C SER A 48 2.78 -3.65 9.29
N TYR A 49 1.46 -3.47 9.34
CA TYR A 49 0.85 -2.70 10.42
C TYR A 49 1.18 -3.29 11.78
N ALA A 50 1.15 -4.62 11.92
CA ALA A 50 1.47 -5.30 13.17
C ALA A 50 2.91 -5.00 13.63
N ASP A 51 3.87 -5.10 12.73
CA ASP A 51 5.28 -4.81 13.03
C ASP A 51 5.50 -3.34 13.37
N TRP A 52 4.79 -2.45 12.67
CA TRP A 52 4.85 -1.02 12.95
C TRP A 52 4.30 -0.70 14.35
N VAL A 53 3.18 -1.30 14.73
CA VAL A 53 2.61 -1.11 16.08
C VAL A 53 3.56 -1.64 17.14
N GLU A 54 4.19 -2.79 16.91
CA GLU A 54 5.18 -3.34 17.84
C GLU A 54 6.35 -2.38 18.04
N LYS A 55 6.83 -1.79 16.96
CA LYS A 55 8.01 -0.90 17.00
C LYS A 55 7.70 0.50 17.53
N TYR A 56 6.57 1.08 17.15
CA TYR A 56 6.24 2.49 17.41
C TYR A 56 5.01 2.71 18.27
N GLY A 57 4.20 1.67 18.49
CA GLY A 57 2.89 1.81 19.13
C GLY A 57 2.94 2.36 20.55
N GLU A 58 3.90 1.93 21.36
CA GLU A 58 4.05 2.41 22.73
C GLU A 58 4.32 3.90 22.78
N LYS A 59 5.23 4.38 21.93
CA LYS A 59 5.59 5.81 21.81
C LYS A 59 4.39 6.66 21.41
N LEU A 60 3.49 6.11 20.61
CA LEU A 60 2.31 6.79 20.09
C LEU A 60 1.06 6.55 20.95
N ASN A 61 1.20 5.82 22.07
CA ASN A 61 0.11 5.46 22.96
C ASN A 61 -1.02 4.68 22.26
N ILE A 62 -0.65 3.80 21.35
CA ILE A 62 -1.61 2.96 20.63
C ILE A 62 -2.00 1.80 21.54
N THR A 63 -3.26 1.77 21.98
CA THR A 63 -3.81 0.69 22.82
C THR A 63 -4.66 -0.28 22.02
N ASP A 64 -5.34 0.20 20.98
CA ASP A 64 -6.15 -0.61 20.07
C ASP A 64 -5.26 -1.03 18.90
N LYS A 65 -4.97 -2.33 18.77
CA LYS A 65 -4.06 -2.87 17.75
C LYS A 65 -4.78 -3.33 16.49
N ARG A 66 -6.08 -3.05 16.33
CA ARG A 66 -6.81 -3.37 15.10
C ARG A 66 -6.30 -2.49 13.98
N ASP A 67 -6.12 -3.09 12.80
CA ASP A 67 -5.51 -2.40 11.66
C ASP A 67 -6.46 -1.47 10.89
N TYR A 68 -7.77 -1.67 11.00
CA TYR A 68 -8.78 -0.87 10.30
C TYR A 68 -8.52 -0.75 8.79
N GLY A 69 -7.98 -1.81 8.18
CA GLY A 69 -7.65 -1.80 6.76
C GLY A 69 -6.28 -1.20 6.43
N ILE A 70 -5.48 -0.86 7.43
CA ILE A 70 -4.08 -0.47 7.21
C ILE A 70 -3.24 -1.74 7.06
N ASP A 71 -2.69 -1.97 5.88
CA ASP A 71 -1.89 -3.15 5.60
C ASP A 71 -0.41 -2.91 5.89
N LEU A 72 0.09 -1.74 5.49
CA LEU A 72 1.50 -1.38 5.64
C LEU A 72 1.61 0.05 6.17
N VAL A 73 2.76 0.36 6.77
CA VAL A 73 3.12 1.73 7.14
C VAL A 73 4.54 2.02 6.66
N ALA A 74 4.70 3.05 5.85
CA ALA A 74 5.99 3.53 5.40
C ALA A 74 6.51 4.60 6.36
N VAL A 75 7.78 4.51 6.71
CA VAL A 75 8.44 5.46 7.62
C VAL A 75 9.37 6.35 6.81
N THR A 76 9.16 7.66 6.85
CA THR A 76 9.98 8.62 6.10
C THR A 76 11.35 8.81 6.75
N MET A 77 12.27 9.40 6.00
CA MET A 77 13.59 9.81 6.51
C MET A 77 13.45 10.77 7.70
N GLY A 78 12.40 11.57 7.74
CA GLY A 78 12.12 12.50 8.84
C GLY A 78 11.38 11.90 10.02
N GLY A 79 11.02 10.61 9.97
CA GLY A 79 10.31 9.94 11.05
C GLY A 79 8.80 10.08 10.99
N GLU A 80 8.22 10.51 9.88
CA GLU A 80 6.78 10.55 9.68
C GLU A 80 6.26 9.19 9.22
N PHE A 81 4.97 8.95 9.42
CA PHE A 81 4.33 7.68 9.10
C PHE A 81 3.27 7.87 8.02
N HIS A 82 3.35 7.04 6.96
CA HIS A 82 2.42 7.05 5.84
C HIS A 82 1.75 5.66 5.73
N PRO A 83 0.51 5.51 6.20
CA PRO A 83 -0.18 4.22 6.12
C PRO A 83 -0.61 3.92 4.69
N ILE A 84 -0.64 2.63 4.37
CA ILE A 84 -0.92 2.12 3.04
C ILE A 84 -1.97 1.03 3.13
N GLN A 85 -3.01 1.14 2.31
CA GLN A 85 -3.94 0.05 2.08
C GLN A 85 -3.63 -0.58 0.74
N CYS A 86 -3.61 -1.91 0.69
CA CYS A 86 -3.36 -2.68 -0.53
C CYS A 86 -4.62 -3.42 -0.96
N LYS A 87 -5.04 -3.23 -2.21
CA LYS A 87 -6.22 -3.86 -2.80
C LYS A 87 -5.82 -4.62 -4.05
N ASN A 88 -5.74 -5.95 -3.94
CA ASN A 88 -5.45 -6.82 -5.08
C ASN A 88 -6.76 -7.28 -5.73
N TYR A 89 -7.33 -6.44 -6.60
CA TYR A 89 -8.58 -6.70 -7.29
C TYR A 89 -8.33 -6.91 -8.79
N ASN A 90 -8.91 -7.97 -9.36
CA ASN A 90 -8.75 -8.32 -10.77
C ASN A 90 -9.94 -7.94 -11.62
N THR A 91 -11.14 -8.20 -11.11
CA THR A 91 -12.39 -8.12 -11.88
C THR A 91 -13.45 -7.26 -11.21
N THR A 92 -13.17 -6.74 -10.02
CA THR A 92 -14.12 -6.00 -9.20
C THR A 92 -13.71 -4.54 -9.09
N LYS A 93 -14.69 -3.63 -9.24
CA LYS A 93 -14.46 -2.21 -9.01
C LYS A 93 -14.21 -1.94 -7.52
N ILE A 94 -13.34 -0.99 -7.25
CA ILE A 94 -13.17 -0.50 -5.89
C ILE A 94 -14.33 0.43 -5.57
N GLN A 95 -15.08 0.08 -4.52
CA GLN A 95 -16.22 0.84 -4.05
C GLN A 95 -15.87 1.59 -2.76
N LYS A 96 -16.67 2.62 -2.45
CA LYS A 96 -16.49 3.39 -1.22
C LYS A 96 -16.42 2.49 0.02
N LYS A 97 -17.28 1.47 0.11
CA LYS A 97 -17.28 0.52 1.25
C LYS A 97 -15.96 -0.22 1.42
N ASP A 98 -15.19 -0.39 0.33
CA ASP A 98 -13.93 -1.14 0.37
C ASP A 98 -12.81 -0.32 1.03
N ILE A 99 -12.94 0.99 1.07
CA ILE A 99 -11.91 1.91 1.58
C ILE A 99 -12.34 2.68 2.83
N ASP A 100 -13.60 2.62 3.24
CA ASP A 100 -14.12 3.38 4.38
C ASP A 100 -13.38 3.08 5.69
N SER A 101 -13.09 1.82 5.96
CA SER A 101 -12.39 1.41 7.18
C SER A 101 -10.99 2.02 7.24
N PHE A 102 -10.28 2.00 6.11
CA PHE A 102 -8.96 2.60 6.01
C PHE A 102 -9.02 4.12 6.23
N LEU A 103 -9.96 4.80 5.57
CA LEU A 103 -10.10 6.25 5.72
C LEU A 103 -10.37 6.65 7.17
N GLY A 104 -11.24 5.90 7.86
CA GLY A 104 -11.53 6.13 9.26
C GLY A 104 -10.34 5.82 10.18
N GLY A 105 -9.73 4.66 10.01
CA GLY A 105 -8.64 4.19 10.88
C GLY A 105 -7.32 4.92 10.66
N SER A 106 -7.09 5.45 9.47
CA SER A 106 -5.86 6.16 9.14
C SER A 106 -5.94 7.68 9.29
N GLY A 107 -7.07 8.20 9.75
CA GLY A 107 -7.25 9.63 10.01
C GLY A 107 -6.68 10.09 11.35
N LYS A 108 -5.61 9.50 11.83
CA LYS A 108 -4.99 9.82 13.12
C LYS A 108 -3.95 10.92 12.97
N SER A 109 -3.74 11.69 14.01
CA SER A 109 -2.82 12.84 14.01
C SER A 109 -1.37 12.46 13.75
N TYR A 110 -0.96 11.22 14.01
CA TYR A 110 0.40 10.76 13.78
C TYR A 110 0.64 10.27 12.34
N PHE A 111 -0.40 10.23 11.48
CA PHE A 111 -0.25 9.95 10.05
C PHE A 111 -0.31 11.27 9.27
N SER A 112 0.68 11.51 8.42
CA SER A 112 0.80 12.78 7.69
C SER A 112 0.42 12.67 6.21
N TYR A 113 0.39 11.48 5.65
CA TYR A 113 0.04 11.21 4.25
C TYR A 113 -0.40 9.76 4.13
N ARG A 114 -1.26 9.45 3.16
CA ARG A 114 -1.83 8.10 3.03
C ARG A 114 -1.81 7.62 1.59
N TYR A 115 -1.74 6.30 1.40
CA TYR A 115 -1.82 5.67 0.08
C TYR A 115 -2.85 4.57 0.05
N ILE A 116 -3.55 4.46 -1.07
CA ILE A 116 -4.31 3.26 -1.43
C ILE A 116 -3.71 2.74 -2.73
N VAL A 117 -3.12 1.55 -2.67
CA VAL A 117 -2.51 0.89 -3.83
C VAL A 117 -3.46 -0.21 -4.30
N ALA A 118 -3.81 -0.18 -5.57
CA ALA A 118 -4.76 -1.13 -6.15
C ALA A 118 -4.21 -1.72 -7.44
N SER A 119 -4.44 -3.01 -7.64
CA SER A 119 -4.06 -3.69 -8.89
C SER A 119 -5.08 -3.47 -10.02
N THR A 120 -5.96 -2.49 -9.87
CA THR A 120 -6.96 -2.12 -10.87
C THR A 120 -7.05 -0.61 -11.00
N ASP A 121 -7.47 -0.14 -12.18
CA ASP A 121 -7.80 1.28 -12.42
C ASP A 121 -9.30 1.55 -12.28
N ASP A 122 -10.07 0.54 -11.93
CA ASP A 122 -11.55 0.60 -11.96
C ASP A 122 -12.11 0.96 -10.59
N TRP A 123 -12.45 2.24 -10.43
CA TRP A 123 -12.99 2.81 -9.20
C TRP A 123 -14.37 3.40 -9.44
N THR A 124 -15.28 3.24 -8.50
CA THR A 124 -16.59 3.92 -8.58
C THR A 124 -16.42 5.42 -8.33
N ASP A 125 -17.37 6.21 -8.82
CA ASP A 125 -17.36 7.67 -8.62
C ASP A 125 -17.45 8.01 -7.13
N ASN A 126 -18.23 7.25 -6.35
CA ASN A 126 -18.34 7.45 -4.90
C ASN A 126 -17.01 7.20 -4.19
N ALA A 127 -16.28 6.16 -4.61
CA ALA A 127 -14.94 5.89 -4.06
C ALA A 127 -13.99 7.04 -4.35
N LYS A 128 -13.96 7.53 -5.59
CA LYS A 128 -13.12 8.68 -5.98
C LYS A 128 -13.50 9.92 -5.19
N SER A 129 -14.80 10.21 -5.04
CA SER A 129 -15.28 11.39 -4.33
C SER A 129 -14.91 11.37 -2.86
N SER A 130 -14.87 10.20 -2.24
CA SER A 130 -14.52 10.07 -0.81
C SER A 130 -13.06 10.45 -0.52
N LEU A 131 -12.21 10.50 -1.54
CA LEU A 131 -10.80 10.87 -1.40
C LEU A 131 -10.56 12.38 -1.56
N LEU A 132 -11.53 13.11 -2.15
CA LEU A 132 -11.42 14.54 -2.30
C LEU A 132 -11.47 15.22 -0.92
N ASP A 133 -10.59 16.18 -0.70
CA ASP A 133 -10.50 16.93 0.55
C ASP A 133 -10.26 16.07 1.81
N ALA A 134 -9.78 14.82 1.62
CA ALA A 134 -9.43 13.95 2.74
C ALA A 134 -8.21 14.50 3.50
N HIS A 135 -8.26 14.46 4.82
CA HIS A 135 -7.15 14.86 5.69
C HIS A 135 -6.84 13.74 6.69
N PRO A 136 -5.59 13.27 6.73
CA PRO A 136 -4.47 13.59 5.83
C PRO A 136 -4.76 13.27 4.37
N PRO A 137 -4.02 13.87 3.42
CA PRO A 137 -4.23 13.58 1.99
C PRO A 137 -4.05 12.11 1.66
N VAL A 138 -4.81 11.62 0.67
CA VAL A 138 -4.71 10.24 0.18
C VAL A 138 -4.31 10.26 -1.28
N ALA A 139 -3.20 9.62 -1.62
CA ALA A 139 -2.81 9.37 -3.00
C ALA A 139 -3.20 7.95 -3.39
N THR A 140 -3.61 7.77 -4.63
CA THR A 140 -3.92 6.46 -5.19
C THR A 140 -2.79 6.03 -6.11
N ILE A 141 -2.43 4.75 -6.03
CA ILE A 141 -1.51 4.10 -6.95
C ILE A 141 -2.29 2.95 -7.56
N SER A 142 -2.59 3.06 -8.84
CA SER A 142 -3.44 2.10 -9.55
C SER A 142 -2.62 1.26 -10.52
N LEU A 143 -3.28 0.36 -11.24
CA LEU A 143 -2.61 -0.55 -12.18
C LEU A 143 -1.75 0.21 -13.20
N LEU A 144 -2.25 1.32 -13.72
CA LEU A 144 -1.50 2.13 -14.71
C LEU A 144 -0.19 2.64 -14.12
N ASP A 145 -0.20 3.07 -12.85
CA ASP A 145 1.02 3.51 -12.16
C ASP A 145 2.00 2.35 -11.99
N LEU A 146 1.49 1.16 -11.65
CA LEU A 146 2.32 -0.04 -11.48
C LEU A 146 2.92 -0.49 -12.81
N GLU A 147 2.17 -0.36 -13.91
CA GLU A 147 2.68 -0.65 -15.26
C GLU A 147 3.81 0.29 -15.66
N GLY A 148 3.79 1.51 -15.16
CA GLY A 148 4.86 2.50 -15.39
C GLY A 148 6.05 2.36 -14.44
N SER A 149 6.10 1.31 -13.61
CA SER A 149 7.19 1.09 -12.66
C SER A 149 8.55 0.98 -13.36
N LEU A 150 9.54 1.64 -12.79
CA LEU A 150 10.94 1.61 -13.24
C LEU A 150 11.76 0.53 -12.51
N ILE A 151 11.12 -0.28 -11.66
CA ILE A 151 11.78 -1.36 -10.95
C ILE A 151 12.23 -2.42 -11.96
N ASP A 152 13.50 -2.83 -11.83
CA ASP A 152 14.11 -3.88 -12.63
C ASP A 152 14.37 -5.09 -11.75
N CYS A 153 13.80 -6.24 -12.12
CA CYS A 153 14.00 -7.50 -11.40
C CYS A 153 15.45 -7.98 -11.46
N ASP A 154 16.22 -7.53 -12.44
CA ASP A 154 17.64 -7.84 -12.56
C ASP A 154 18.53 -6.90 -11.75
N ALA A 155 17.98 -5.87 -11.14
CA ALA A 155 18.74 -4.93 -10.32
C ALA A 155 19.26 -5.61 -9.06
N LYS A 156 20.53 -5.37 -8.75
CA LYS A 156 21.23 -6.06 -7.65
C LYS A 156 21.11 -5.38 -6.30
N THR A 157 20.42 -4.25 -6.20
CA THR A 157 20.45 -3.41 -5.02
C THR A 157 19.49 -3.85 -3.92
N ARG A 158 18.26 -4.23 -4.26
CA ARG A 158 17.28 -4.80 -3.33
C ARG A 158 16.44 -5.78 -4.11
N PRO A 159 16.63 -7.09 -3.94
CA PRO A 159 15.92 -8.07 -4.75
C PRO A 159 14.42 -8.02 -4.48
N ILE A 160 13.65 -7.82 -5.54
CA ILE A 160 12.20 -7.80 -5.53
C ILE A 160 11.61 -9.07 -6.15
N CYS A 161 12.39 -9.73 -6.98
CA CYS A 161 11.99 -10.93 -7.72
C CYS A 161 12.60 -12.19 -7.15
#